data_1e84b6ffd5206d35a1a60a03fc46d4ca
#
_entry.id   1e84b6ffd5206d35a1a60a03fc46d4ca
#
_cell.length_a   1.000
_cell.length_b   1.000
_cell.length_c   1.000
_cell.angle_alpha   90.00
_cell.angle_beta   90.00
_cell.angle_gamma   90.00
#
_symmetry.space_group_name_H-M   'P 1'
#
loop_
_entity.id
_entity.type
_entity.pdbx_description
1 polymer ?
#
loop_
_entity_poly.entity_id
_entity_poly.type
_entity_poly.pdbx_seq_one_letter_code
_entity_poly.pdbx_strand_id
1 'polypeptide(L)'
;EPQLPALDESTPTVLQTLDTSGVVIQPLKSSQLVRDAVVIIDNLRNGTLVRDRTIVQRPDGRFQVMEIDGELYIDERSYQRYDALVDWFVSIEEAALIKNYELFKPLMQEAYGEIGYPDADFTDAMLEAIDVLLATPVPETLVQVKDDEVMYTYADPAFEALPPAQKQLLRMGPDNI
;
A
#
# COMPACT_ATOMS: atom_id res chain seq x y z
N GLU A 1 3.50 -28.82 12.51
CA GLU A 1 3.27 -27.41 12.12
C GLU A 1 3.93 -26.51 13.15
N PRO A 2 4.65 -25.46 12.72
CA PRO A 2 5.22 -24.51 13.67
C PRO A 2 4.09 -23.83 14.47
N GLN A 3 4.23 -23.82 15.78
CA GLN A 3 3.27 -23.16 16.64
C GLN A 3 3.40 -21.63 16.48
N LEU A 4 2.36 -21.00 15.97
CA LEU A 4 2.33 -19.53 15.82
C LEU A 4 2.12 -18.87 17.20
N PRO A 5 2.71 -17.68 17.43
CA PRO A 5 2.44 -16.89 18.62
C PRO A 5 0.99 -16.39 18.64
N ALA A 6 0.53 -15.92 19.79
CA ALA A 6 -0.72 -15.18 19.88
C ALA A 6 -0.66 -13.90 19.00
N LEU A 7 -1.80 -13.49 18.44
CA LEU A 7 -1.86 -12.34 17.52
C LEU A 7 -1.27 -11.06 18.14
N ASP A 8 -1.54 -10.79 19.43
CA ASP A 8 -1.02 -9.64 20.15
C ASP A 8 0.52 -9.60 20.27
N GLU A 9 1.16 -10.76 20.21
CA GLU A 9 2.60 -10.92 20.38
C GLU A 9 3.30 -11.31 19.07
N SER A 10 2.59 -11.27 17.94
CA SER A 10 3.05 -11.84 16.67
C SER A 10 4.10 -11.02 15.94
N THR A 11 4.11 -9.69 16.10
CA THR A 11 4.97 -8.80 15.29
C THR A 11 6.46 -9.16 15.35
N PRO A 12 7.09 -9.42 16.52
CA PRO A 12 8.51 -9.80 16.55
C PRO A 12 8.79 -11.09 15.78
N THR A 13 7.93 -12.10 15.92
CA THR A 13 8.07 -13.38 15.21
C THR A 13 7.91 -13.22 13.71
N VAL A 14 6.93 -12.43 13.26
CA VAL A 14 6.71 -12.15 11.84
C VAL A 14 7.94 -11.45 11.25
N LEU A 15 8.44 -10.40 11.90
CA LEU A 15 9.63 -9.68 11.44
C LEU A 15 10.86 -10.58 11.37
N GLN A 16 11.10 -11.39 12.39
CA GLN A 16 12.23 -12.33 12.40
C GLN A 16 12.13 -13.36 11.27
N THR A 17 10.94 -13.87 11.01
CA THR A 17 10.72 -14.86 9.94
C THR A 17 10.91 -14.23 8.57
N LEU A 18 10.42 -13.02 8.35
CA LEU A 18 10.64 -12.27 7.12
C LEU A 18 12.14 -12.03 6.88
N ASP A 19 12.86 -11.56 7.89
CA ASP A 19 14.30 -11.32 7.82
C ASP A 19 15.08 -12.61 7.49
N THR A 20 14.76 -13.70 8.15
CA THR A 20 15.35 -15.03 7.89
C THR A 20 15.03 -15.54 6.47
N SER A 21 13.90 -15.13 5.90
CA SER A 21 13.50 -15.46 4.53
C SER A 21 14.18 -14.56 3.47
N GLY A 22 15.04 -13.64 3.90
CA GLY A 22 15.76 -12.72 2.99
C GLY A 22 14.99 -11.43 2.67
N VAL A 23 13.87 -11.17 3.34
CA VAL A 23 13.14 -9.90 3.20
C VAL A 23 13.82 -8.82 4.02
N VAL A 24 14.16 -7.70 3.40
CA VAL A 24 14.67 -6.51 4.11
C VAL A 24 13.55 -5.91 4.94
N ILE A 25 13.70 -5.89 6.28
CA ILE A 25 12.62 -5.48 7.20
C ILE A 25 12.69 -4.02 7.68
N GLN A 26 13.77 -3.28 7.37
CA GLN A 26 13.95 -1.90 7.80
C GLN A 26 12.82 -0.95 7.40
N PRO A 27 12.19 -1.09 6.22
CA PRO A 27 11.05 -0.25 5.86
C PRO A 27 9.77 -0.54 6.65
N LEU A 28 9.67 -1.71 7.31
CA LEU A 28 8.48 -2.08 8.09
C LEU A 28 8.47 -1.34 9.43
N LYS A 29 7.36 -0.65 9.71
CA LYS A 29 7.17 0.22 10.88
C LYS A 29 5.78 0.01 11.48
N SER A 30 5.61 -1.05 12.24
CA SER A 30 4.38 -1.30 12.98
C SER A 30 4.68 -2.12 14.23
N SER A 31 3.98 -1.83 15.34
CA SER A 31 3.99 -2.66 16.55
C SER A 31 2.91 -3.75 16.53
N GLN A 32 1.97 -3.66 15.58
CA GLN A 32 0.86 -4.59 15.36
C GLN A 32 0.77 -4.94 13.87
N LEU A 33 1.85 -5.51 13.34
CA LEU A 33 2.04 -5.64 11.89
C LEU A 33 0.91 -6.40 11.20
N VAL A 34 0.49 -7.55 11.75
CA VAL A 34 -0.57 -8.37 11.15
C VAL A 34 -1.90 -7.64 11.17
N ARG A 35 -2.30 -7.05 12.31
CA ARG A 35 -3.56 -6.28 12.41
C ARG A 35 -3.57 -5.08 11.48
N ASP A 36 -2.49 -4.33 11.44
CA ASP A 36 -2.39 -3.15 10.58
C ASP A 36 -2.45 -3.54 9.11
N ALA A 37 -1.76 -4.61 8.71
CA ALA A 37 -1.82 -5.13 7.35
C ALA A 37 -3.24 -5.55 6.94
N VAL A 38 -3.94 -6.28 7.81
CA VAL A 38 -5.32 -6.74 7.56
C VAL A 38 -6.28 -5.56 7.41
N VAL A 39 -6.20 -4.55 8.28
CA VAL A 39 -7.05 -3.35 8.19
C VAL A 39 -6.76 -2.57 6.91
N ILE A 40 -5.49 -2.41 6.54
CA ILE A 40 -5.11 -1.72 5.30
C ILE A 40 -5.65 -2.48 4.07
N ILE A 41 -5.50 -3.80 4.02
CA ILE A 41 -5.99 -4.62 2.91
C ILE A 41 -7.52 -4.58 2.81
N ASP A 42 -8.24 -4.65 3.93
CA ASP A 42 -9.70 -4.53 3.93
C ASP A 42 -10.18 -3.18 3.40
N ASN A 43 -9.48 -2.10 3.72
CA ASN A 43 -9.78 -0.79 3.15
C ASN A 43 -9.44 -0.71 1.65
N LEU A 44 -8.28 -1.22 1.24
CA LEU A 44 -7.85 -1.21 -0.17
C LEU A 44 -8.84 -1.96 -1.08
N ARG A 45 -9.37 -3.10 -0.65
CA ARG A 45 -10.35 -3.85 -1.44
C ARG A 45 -11.65 -3.05 -1.69
N ASN A 46 -11.96 -2.10 -0.82
CA ASN A 46 -13.06 -1.16 -0.97
C ASN A 46 -12.63 0.14 -1.69
N GLY A 47 -11.41 0.21 -2.19
CA GLY A 47 -10.86 1.39 -2.86
C GLY A 47 -10.50 2.54 -1.93
N THR A 48 -10.52 2.33 -0.61
CA THR A 48 -10.27 3.35 0.40
C THR A 48 -8.85 3.27 0.97
N LEU A 49 -8.42 4.35 1.65
CA LEU A 49 -7.13 4.44 2.33
C LEU A 49 -7.32 4.68 3.82
N VAL A 50 -6.51 4.01 4.63
CA VAL A 50 -6.38 4.28 6.06
C VAL A 50 -5.24 5.28 6.25
N ARG A 51 -5.52 6.42 6.88
CA ARG A 51 -4.53 7.49 7.07
C ARG A 51 -3.76 7.39 8.38
N ASP A 52 -4.36 6.81 9.40
CA ASP A 52 -3.83 6.67 10.76
C ASP A 52 -3.07 5.37 11.00
N ARG A 53 -3.03 4.48 10.01
CA ARG A 53 -2.28 3.22 10.08
C ARG A 53 -1.31 3.10 8.91
N THR A 54 -0.12 2.59 9.19
CA THR A 54 0.87 2.26 8.17
C THR A 54 1.71 1.09 8.64
N ILE A 55 2.12 0.24 7.70
CA ILE A 55 3.06 -0.86 7.95
C ILE A 55 4.45 -0.54 7.41
N VAL A 56 4.60 0.54 6.64
CA VAL A 56 5.87 0.96 6.03
C VAL A 56 6.21 2.39 6.43
N GLN A 57 7.50 2.69 6.40
CA GLN A 57 7.97 4.06 6.57
C GLN A 57 7.45 4.94 5.42
N ARG A 58 6.83 6.06 5.78
CA ARG A 58 6.37 7.03 4.79
C ARG A 58 7.56 7.67 4.09
N PRO A 59 7.44 7.96 2.79
CA PRO A 59 8.45 8.72 2.07
C PRO A 59 8.68 10.10 2.68
N ASP A 60 9.93 10.53 2.68
CA ASP A 60 10.28 11.89 3.05
C ASP A 60 9.95 12.90 1.93
N GLY A 61 9.88 14.18 2.30
CA GLY A 61 9.67 15.27 1.37
C GLY A 61 8.19 15.63 1.18
N ARG A 62 7.97 16.61 0.33
CA ARG A 62 6.66 17.18 0.05
C ARG A 62 6.22 16.88 -1.38
N PHE A 63 4.92 16.81 -1.58
CA PHE A 63 4.33 16.83 -2.90
C PHE A 63 4.70 18.14 -3.61
N GLN A 64 5.23 18.03 -4.83
CA GLN A 64 5.68 19.16 -5.64
C GLN A 64 4.95 19.19 -6.98
N VAL A 65 4.64 20.40 -7.42
CA VAL A 65 4.08 20.67 -8.73
C VAL A 65 5.03 21.57 -9.52
N MET A 66 4.89 21.55 -10.84
CA MET A 66 5.55 22.49 -11.75
C MET A 66 4.51 23.21 -12.59
N GLU A 67 4.82 24.42 -13.02
CA GLU A 67 3.97 25.23 -13.88
C GLU A 67 4.52 25.23 -15.29
N ILE A 68 3.64 24.95 -16.25
CA ILE A 68 3.94 25.03 -17.69
C ILE A 68 2.78 25.80 -18.35
N ASP A 69 3.07 26.92 -18.97
CA ASP A 69 2.08 27.77 -19.67
C ASP A 69 0.85 28.13 -18.82
N GLY A 70 1.07 28.37 -17.52
CA GLY A 70 0.01 28.73 -16.57
C GLY A 70 -0.78 27.55 -15.99
N GLU A 71 -0.47 26.33 -16.39
CA GLU A 71 -1.09 25.11 -15.89
C GLU A 71 -0.15 24.36 -14.95
N LEU A 72 -0.71 23.70 -13.92
CA LEU A 72 0.04 22.95 -12.94
C LEU A 72 0.07 21.45 -13.28
N TYR A 73 1.25 20.86 -13.12
CA TYR A 73 1.48 19.44 -13.33
C TYR A 73 2.22 18.85 -12.15
N ILE A 74 2.05 17.57 -11.90
CA ILE A 74 2.86 16.87 -10.90
C ILE A 74 4.31 16.89 -11.35
N ASP A 75 5.20 17.37 -10.46
CA ASP A 75 6.64 17.34 -10.69
C ASP A 75 7.17 15.91 -10.50
N GLU A 76 8.06 15.48 -11.37
CA GLU A 76 8.69 14.15 -11.29
C GLU A 76 9.37 13.89 -9.93
N ARG A 77 9.89 14.92 -9.28
CA ARG A 77 10.46 14.83 -7.93
C ARG A 77 9.45 14.34 -6.89
N SER A 78 8.15 14.58 -7.11
CA SER A 78 7.08 14.00 -6.27
C SER A 78 7.02 12.49 -6.40
N TYR A 79 7.19 11.95 -7.61
CA TYR A 79 7.23 10.52 -7.87
C TYR A 79 8.47 9.84 -7.28
N GLN A 80 9.62 10.49 -7.40
CA GLN A 80 10.89 9.97 -6.90
C GLN A 80 10.90 9.71 -5.38
N ARG A 81 10.04 10.37 -4.62
CA ARG A 81 9.88 10.10 -3.19
C ARG A 81 9.49 8.64 -2.89
N TYR A 82 8.84 7.98 -3.83
CA TYR A 82 8.33 6.61 -3.68
C TYR A 82 9.27 5.55 -4.24
N ASP A 83 10.30 5.94 -5.00
CA ASP A 83 11.16 5.00 -5.72
C ASP A 83 11.80 3.97 -4.78
N ALA A 84 12.38 4.42 -3.68
CA ALA A 84 13.02 3.52 -2.72
C ALA A 84 12.05 2.50 -2.09
N LEU A 85 10.82 2.93 -1.80
CA LEU A 85 9.78 2.06 -1.25
C LEU A 85 9.34 1.01 -2.27
N VAL A 86 9.11 1.42 -3.52
CA VAL A 86 8.70 0.52 -4.60
C VAL A 86 9.84 -0.43 -4.95
N ASP A 87 11.08 0.05 -5.06
CA ASP A 87 12.25 -0.79 -5.30
C ASP A 87 12.42 -1.86 -4.21
N TRP A 88 12.21 -1.48 -2.97
CA TRP A 88 12.19 -2.44 -1.86
C TRP A 88 11.10 -3.51 -2.05
N PHE A 89 9.87 -3.09 -2.34
CA PHE A 89 8.75 -4.02 -2.50
C PHE A 89 8.97 -5.00 -3.65
N VAL A 90 9.39 -4.52 -4.82
CA VAL A 90 9.63 -5.38 -5.99
C VAL A 90 10.90 -6.23 -5.86
N SER A 91 11.78 -5.93 -4.90
CA SER A 91 12.94 -6.75 -4.58
C SER A 91 12.61 -8.01 -3.77
N ILE A 92 11.40 -8.07 -3.18
CA ILE A 92 10.97 -9.24 -2.41
C ILE A 92 10.74 -10.42 -3.38
N GLU A 93 11.42 -11.52 -3.14
CA GLU A 93 11.25 -12.72 -3.94
C GLU A 93 9.83 -13.29 -3.77
N GLU A 94 9.18 -13.61 -4.87
CA GLU A 94 7.81 -14.14 -4.89
C GLU A 94 7.66 -15.40 -4.02
N ALA A 95 8.62 -16.32 -4.10
CA ALA A 95 8.59 -17.54 -3.28
C ALA A 95 8.65 -17.24 -1.78
N ALA A 96 9.43 -16.24 -1.37
CA ALA A 96 9.50 -15.81 0.03
C ALA A 96 8.17 -15.17 0.47
N LEU A 97 7.58 -14.35 -0.39
CA LEU A 97 6.30 -13.69 -0.13
C LEU A 97 5.18 -14.71 0.08
N ILE A 98 5.03 -15.67 -0.85
CA ILE A 98 4.01 -16.73 -0.77
C ILE A 98 4.20 -17.58 0.48
N LYS A 99 5.44 -18.05 0.73
CA LYS A 99 5.75 -18.88 1.89
C LYS A 99 5.40 -18.21 3.21
N ASN A 100 5.74 -16.93 3.37
CA ASN A 100 5.43 -16.18 4.58
C ASN A 100 3.92 -15.91 4.70
N TYR A 101 3.25 -15.63 3.58
CA TYR A 101 1.81 -15.49 3.58
C TYR A 101 1.09 -16.76 4.06
N GLU A 102 1.45 -17.90 3.51
CA GLU A 102 0.86 -19.18 3.90
C GLU A 102 1.13 -19.51 5.39
N LEU A 103 2.34 -19.23 5.87
CA LEU A 103 2.70 -19.45 7.27
C LEU A 103 1.86 -18.59 8.22
N PHE A 104 1.66 -17.31 7.91
CA PHE A 104 0.98 -16.36 8.79
C PHE A 104 -0.50 -16.17 8.46
N LYS A 105 -1.04 -16.86 7.46
CA LYS A 105 -2.46 -16.81 7.11
C LYS A 105 -3.39 -17.02 8.31
N PRO A 106 -3.15 -17.98 9.24
CA PRO A 106 -4.01 -18.13 10.41
C PRO A 106 -4.11 -16.88 11.29
N LEU A 107 -3.01 -16.15 11.45
CA LEU A 107 -3.00 -14.88 12.21
C LEU A 107 -3.75 -13.76 11.45
N MET A 108 -3.59 -13.69 10.14
CA MET A 108 -4.32 -12.74 9.29
C MET A 108 -5.82 -13.04 9.33
N GLN A 109 -6.20 -14.31 9.30
CA GLN A 109 -7.59 -14.74 9.40
C GLN A 109 -8.20 -14.41 10.76
N GLU A 110 -7.46 -14.56 11.85
CA GLU A 110 -7.88 -14.15 13.19
C GLU A 110 -8.12 -12.65 13.26
N ALA A 111 -7.16 -11.85 12.78
CA ALA A 111 -7.28 -10.40 12.72
C ALA A 111 -8.47 -9.94 11.85
N TYR A 112 -8.72 -10.64 10.75
CA TYR A 112 -9.87 -10.38 9.87
C TYR A 112 -11.20 -10.65 10.57
N GLY A 113 -11.26 -11.71 11.36
CA GLY A 113 -12.42 -12.01 12.24
C GLY A 113 -12.67 -10.91 13.26
N GLU A 114 -11.61 -10.35 13.88
CA GLU A 114 -11.73 -9.25 14.86
C GLU A 114 -12.38 -8.00 14.28
N ILE A 115 -12.19 -7.70 13.00
CA ILE A 115 -12.78 -6.52 12.36
C ILE A 115 -14.15 -6.78 11.72
N GLY A 116 -14.75 -7.96 11.98
CA GLY A 116 -16.14 -8.22 11.65
C GLY A 116 -16.39 -9.28 10.57
N TYR A 117 -15.35 -10.01 10.13
CA TYR A 117 -15.43 -11.03 9.07
C TYR A 117 -15.00 -12.43 9.54
N PRO A 118 -15.63 -12.99 10.61
CA PRO A 118 -15.17 -14.25 11.19
C PRO A 118 -15.32 -15.46 10.25
N ASP A 119 -16.29 -15.39 9.33
CA ASP A 119 -16.63 -16.51 8.43
C ASP A 119 -16.13 -16.29 6.98
N ALA A 120 -15.43 -15.19 6.70
CA ALA A 120 -14.91 -14.88 5.38
C ALA A 120 -13.42 -15.25 5.26
N ASP A 121 -13.00 -15.72 4.07
CA ASP A 121 -11.59 -15.99 3.81
C ASP A 121 -10.83 -14.68 3.54
N PHE A 122 -9.81 -14.40 4.33
CA PHE A 122 -8.96 -13.24 4.14
C PHE A 122 -8.24 -13.23 2.79
N THR A 123 -7.94 -14.39 2.22
CA THR A 123 -7.32 -14.48 0.89
C THR A 123 -8.17 -13.82 -0.18
N ASP A 124 -9.49 -13.98 -0.11
CA ASP A 124 -10.40 -13.35 -1.07
C ASP A 124 -10.33 -11.81 -0.96
N ALA A 125 -10.33 -11.29 0.27
CA ALA A 125 -10.18 -9.84 0.51
C ALA A 125 -8.85 -9.30 -0.02
N MET A 126 -7.76 -10.06 0.15
CA MET A 126 -6.45 -9.69 -0.38
C MET A 126 -6.43 -9.67 -1.91
N LEU A 127 -7.03 -10.66 -2.56
CA LEU A 127 -7.12 -10.71 -4.03
C LEU A 127 -7.98 -9.55 -4.56
N GLU A 128 -9.10 -9.25 -3.92
CA GLU A 128 -9.92 -8.08 -4.27
C GLU A 128 -9.11 -6.76 -4.13
N ALA A 129 -8.31 -6.62 -3.08
CA ALA A 129 -7.45 -5.45 -2.90
C ALA A 129 -6.41 -5.33 -4.03
N ILE A 130 -5.79 -6.44 -4.41
CA ILE A 130 -4.85 -6.48 -5.54
C ILE A 130 -5.55 -6.06 -6.84
N ASP A 131 -6.75 -6.56 -7.11
CA ASP A 131 -7.52 -6.20 -8.30
C ASP A 131 -7.83 -4.69 -8.35
N VAL A 132 -8.19 -4.08 -7.22
CA VAL A 132 -8.40 -2.63 -7.13
C VAL A 132 -7.13 -1.87 -7.51
N LEU A 133 -5.98 -2.28 -6.99
CA LEU A 133 -4.70 -1.61 -7.28
C LEU A 133 -4.28 -1.82 -8.75
N LEU A 134 -4.44 -3.02 -9.29
CA LEU A 134 -4.10 -3.34 -10.69
C LEU A 134 -5.01 -2.61 -11.70
N ALA A 135 -6.20 -2.19 -11.31
CA ALA A 135 -7.10 -1.39 -12.14
C ALA A 135 -6.68 0.08 -12.26
N THR A 136 -5.65 0.52 -11.55
CA THR A 136 -5.15 1.90 -11.63
C THR A 136 -4.63 2.20 -13.03
N PRO A 137 -5.10 3.27 -13.71
CA PRO A 137 -4.56 3.67 -14.99
C PRO A 137 -3.12 4.16 -14.84
N VAL A 138 -2.27 3.85 -15.82
CA VAL A 138 -0.89 4.35 -15.90
C VAL A 138 -0.87 5.53 -16.85
N PRO A 139 -0.63 6.77 -16.37
CA PRO A 139 -0.59 7.95 -17.24
C PRO A 139 0.56 7.87 -18.24
N GLU A 140 0.29 8.20 -19.50
CA GLU A 140 1.29 8.25 -20.57
C GLU A 140 1.90 9.64 -20.76
N THR A 141 1.29 10.66 -20.14
CA THR A 141 1.70 12.07 -20.24
C THR A 141 1.77 12.70 -18.86
N LEU A 142 2.23 13.95 -18.80
CA LEU A 142 2.23 14.75 -17.58
C LEU A 142 0.82 14.81 -16.98
N VAL A 143 0.73 14.63 -15.67
CA VAL A 143 -0.56 14.65 -14.95
C VAL A 143 -0.83 16.07 -14.47
N GLN A 144 -1.85 16.69 -15.06
CA GLN A 144 -2.30 18.03 -14.69
C GLN A 144 -3.10 18.00 -13.38
N VAL A 145 -2.84 18.98 -12.52
CA VAL A 145 -3.55 19.19 -11.25
C VAL A 145 -4.07 20.62 -11.15
N LYS A 146 -5.00 20.82 -10.22
CA LYS A 146 -5.58 22.13 -9.88
C LYS A 146 -5.36 22.41 -8.40
N ASP A 147 -5.26 23.69 -8.06
CA ASP A 147 -5.10 24.22 -6.71
C ASP A 147 -6.32 25.04 -6.25
N ASP A 148 -7.48 24.79 -6.84
CA ASP A 148 -8.74 25.47 -6.54
C ASP A 148 -9.41 25.02 -5.23
N GLU A 149 -8.83 24.02 -4.56
CA GLU A 149 -9.25 23.53 -3.25
C GLU A 149 -8.09 23.54 -2.24
N VAL A 150 -8.36 23.12 -1.01
CA VAL A 150 -7.34 23.03 0.06
C VAL A 150 -6.21 22.07 -0.30
N MET A 151 -6.52 21.05 -1.09
CA MET A 151 -5.56 20.06 -1.60
C MET A 151 -5.62 20.06 -3.13
N TYR A 152 -4.49 19.74 -3.76
CA TYR A 152 -4.48 19.55 -5.20
C TYR A 152 -5.46 18.46 -5.63
N THR A 153 -6.20 18.72 -6.69
CA THR A 153 -7.11 17.78 -7.36
C THR A 153 -6.60 17.49 -8.77
N TYR A 154 -7.01 16.37 -9.34
CA TYR A 154 -6.68 16.04 -10.73
C TYR A 154 -7.53 16.88 -11.68
N ALA A 155 -6.90 17.48 -12.69
CA ALA A 155 -7.61 18.22 -13.72
C ALA A 155 -8.43 17.32 -14.62
N ASP A 156 -7.95 16.11 -14.92
CA ASP A 156 -8.70 15.09 -15.63
C ASP A 156 -9.83 14.54 -14.74
N PRO A 157 -11.11 14.73 -15.13
CA PRO A 157 -12.24 14.23 -14.36
C PRO A 157 -12.23 12.70 -14.21
N ALA A 158 -11.66 11.97 -15.16
CA ALA A 158 -11.54 10.52 -15.06
C ALA A 158 -10.58 10.10 -13.94
N PHE A 159 -9.48 10.81 -13.75
CA PHE A 159 -8.56 10.57 -12.65
C PHE A 159 -9.14 11.03 -11.31
N GLU A 160 -9.80 12.18 -11.28
CA GLU A 160 -10.41 12.68 -10.03
C GLU A 160 -11.54 11.80 -9.52
N ALA A 161 -12.25 11.11 -10.42
CA ALA A 161 -13.33 10.17 -10.08
C ALA A 161 -12.85 8.79 -9.59
N LEU A 162 -11.56 8.49 -9.68
CA LEU A 162 -11.01 7.21 -9.22
C LEU A 162 -11.13 7.04 -7.70
N PRO A 163 -11.21 5.80 -7.21
CA PRO A 163 -11.14 5.53 -5.77
C PRO A 163 -9.86 6.10 -5.14
N PRO A 164 -9.91 6.51 -3.86
CA PRO A 164 -8.74 7.07 -3.17
C PRO A 164 -7.47 6.21 -3.26
N ALA A 165 -7.59 4.88 -3.21
CA ALA A 165 -6.45 3.97 -3.35
C ALA A 165 -5.75 4.11 -4.71
N GLN A 166 -6.51 4.19 -5.79
CA GLN A 166 -5.97 4.39 -7.14
C GLN A 166 -5.42 5.80 -7.35
N LYS A 167 -6.09 6.83 -6.79
CA LYS A 167 -5.55 8.21 -6.81
C LYS A 167 -4.21 8.30 -6.08
N GLN A 168 -4.01 7.53 -5.00
CA GLN A 168 -2.72 7.47 -4.33
C GLN A 168 -1.64 6.86 -5.22
N LEU A 169 -1.94 5.80 -5.97
CA LEU A 169 -0.98 5.22 -6.92
C LEU A 169 -0.62 6.20 -8.04
N LEU A 170 -1.57 6.99 -8.55
CA LEU A 170 -1.26 8.06 -9.50
C LEU A 170 -0.25 9.07 -8.96
N ARG A 171 -0.28 9.36 -7.66
CA ARG A 171 0.69 10.26 -6.99
C ARG A 171 2.08 9.64 -6.85
N MET A 172 2.19 8.34 -6.98
CA MET A 172 3.47 7.64 -6.95
C MET A 172 4.19 7.67 -8.30
N GLY A 173 3.47 7.93 -9.38
CA GLY A 173 4.00 8.08 -10.72
C GLY A 173 3.91 6.81 -11.56
N PRO A 174 3.97 6.96 -12.90
CA PRO A 174 3.76 5.84 -13.84
C PRO A 174 4.76 4.71 -13.68
N ASP A 175 6.00 4.99 -13.29
CA ASP A 175 7.02 3.96 -13.09
C ASP A 175 6.82 3.16 -11.79
N ASN A 176 6.03 3.69 -10.84
CA ASN A 176 5.77 3.11 -9.54
C ASN A 176 4.34 2.51 -9.41
N ILE A 177 3.53 2.64 -10.45
CA ILE A 177 2.21 1.99 -10.53
C ILE A 177 2.37 0.55 -11.01
#